data_c6fbee05a001cf5404f83c45f7d50ba3
#
_entry.id   c6fbee05a001cf5404f83c45f7d50ba3
#
_cell.length_a   1.000
_cell.length_b   1.000
_cell.length_c   1.000
_cell.angle_alpha   90.00
_cell.angle_beta   90.00
_cell.angle_gamma   90.00
#
_symmetry.space_group_name_H-M   'P 1'
#
loop_
_entity.id
_entity.type
_entity.pdbx_description
1 polymer ?
#
loop_
_entity_poly.entity_id
_entity_poly.type
_entity_poly.pdbx_seq_one_letter_code
_entity_poly.pdbx_strand_id
1 'polypeptide(L)'
;MNDITAFFAFLKYCLGYKGDMSRVVASMDWQMLYSFASKQALLGLCFDGIERLGEEYPEDLKRNPIGRELLMTWMGKAQQIRRQNRKVNTVAGKLFSMLREDGLRYCILKGQGNALMYPNPYSRTPGDIDVWIDASRERIIEYAQKKFELEDDIRLQHLETSLDGVPVELHFFPCSMNNPIYHARLQKWFRRNADLQCSHFVGLPDGAGDIAIPTTAFNVIYQLTHLYHHFFDEGIGMRQIIDYFLVVNDFSKNVFLNNDLSNHPVNFSNHPVPLSKEGSTFSPSPSSSGSGDVTAPSRCSEPLRSKDGGPSKPSPNCAGWDRLDAIGASKSSPNCAGWDRLAIEEDNSAGSTTVVTSSASTALVVVQRELKYLGLWRFAEAVMYVLHEALGLPEEKMIAPMDEKRGKLLLAEILNGGNFGRHFTKYGHFTQQGMAKKYFLKIWRNMHFARYYPAEALSEPIFRTWHFFWRLKHRG
;
A
#
# COMPACT_ATOMS: atom_id res chain seq x y z
N MET A 1 -10.63 31.70 -6.44
CA MET A 1 -10.59 30.23 -6.68
C MET A 1 -11.06 29.56 -5.40
N ASN A 2 -11.89 28.52 -5.45
CA ASN A 2 -12.23 27.82 -4.20
C ASN A 2 -10.94 27.19 -3.65
N ASP A 3 -10.71 27.25 -2.34
CA ASP A 3 -9.47 26.77 -1.71
C ASP A 3 -9.13 25.33 -2.11
N ILE A 4 -10.14 24.46 -2.22
CA ILE A 4 -9.95 23.07 -2.62
C ILE A 4 -9.44 22.90 -4.06
N THR A 5 -9.88 23.76 -4.99
CA THR A 5 -9.41 23.74 -6.39
C THR A 5 -7.93 24.13 -6.46
N ALA A 6 -7.51 25.12 -5.67
CA ALA A 6 -6.12 25.52 -5.57
C ALA A 6 -5.24 24.39 -4.97
N PHE A 7 -5.76 23.69 -3.96
CA PHE A 7 -5.06 22.55 -3.35
C PHE A 7 -4.91 21.39 -4.34
N PHE A 8 -5.93 21.06 -5.12
CA PHE A 8 -5.82 20.02 -6.15
C PHE A 8 -4.85 20.41 -7.27
N ALA A 9 -4.86 21.66 -7.71
CA ALA A 9 -3.87 22.17 -8.68
C ALA A 9 -2.45 22.03 -8.13
N PHE A 10 -2.25 22.38 -6.86
CA PHE A 10 -0.95 22.23 -6.20
C PHE A 10 -0.54 20.75 -6.02
N LEU A 11 -1.47 19.85 -5.67
CA LEU A 11 -1.17 18.42 -5.59
C LEU A 11 -0.77 17.83 -6.96
N LYS A 12 -1.47 18.21 -8.03
CA LYS A 12 -1.07 17.84 -9.41
C LYS A 12 0.34 18.30 -9.70
N TYR A 13 0.67 19.54 -9.35
CA TYR A 13 2.03 20.06 -9.49
C TYR A 13 3.05 19.25 -8.66
N CYS A 14 2.79 18.95 -7.40
CA CYS A 14 3.66 18.10 -6.57
C CYS A 14 3.91 16.71 -7.19
N LEU A 15 2.96 16.18 -7.94
CA LEU A 15 3.06 14.91 -8.67
C LEU A 15 3.74 15.01 -10.03
N GLY A 16 4.27 16.18 -10.38
CA GLY A 16 5.05 16.38 -11.60
C GLY A 16 4.27 16.90 -12.81
N TYR A 17 2.98 17.25 -12.67
CA TYR A 17 2.25 17.89 -13.74
C TYR A 17 2.84 19.27 -14.03
N LYS A 18 2.95 19.59 -15.32
CA LYS A 18 3.41 20.91 -15.80
C LYS A 18 2.19 21.79 -16.03
N GLY A 19 2.20 22.97 -15.45
CA GLY A 19 1.15 23.97 -15.61
C GLY A 19 1.61 25.30 -14.99
N ASP A 20 0.99 26.40 -15.41
CA ASP A 20 1.27 27.71 -14.81
C ASP A 20 0.71 27.75 -13.37
N MET A 21 1.62 27.89 -12.41
CA MET A 21 1.29 27.96 -11.00
C MET A 21 1.15 29.39 -10.46
N SER A 22 1.45 30.42 -11.26
CA SER A 22 1.47 31.84 -10.81
C SER A 22 0.16 32.26 -10.14
N ARG A 23 -0.99 31.91 -10.73
CA ARG A 23 -2.31 32.24 -10.16
C ARG A 23 -2.61 31.43 -8.89
N VAL A 24 -2.17 30.17 -8.86
CA VAL A 24 -2.36 29.27 -7.70
C VAL A 24 -1.53 29.78 -6.52
N VAL A 25 -0.25 30.09 -6.75
CA VAL A 25 0.65 30.65 -5.74
C VAL A 25 0.13 31.99 -5.21
N ALA A 26 -0.27 32.91 -6.11
CA ALA A 26 -0.78 34.24 -5.72
C ALA A 26 -2.03 34.19 -4.82
N SER A 27 -2.87 33.14 -4.93
CA SER A 27 -4.11 33.00 -4.15
C SER A 27 -4.01 31.96 -3.04
N MET A 28 -2.84 31.33 -2.82
CA MET A 28 -2.67 30.24 -1.87
C MET A 28 -2.69 30.74 -0.42
N ASP A 29 -3.57 30.17 0.40
CA ASP A 29 -3.44 30.25 1.86
C ASP A 29 -2.51 29.12 2.34
N TRP A 30 -1.27 29.46 2.64
CA TRP A 30 -0.24 28.52 3.05
C TRP A 30 -0.56 27.81 4.38
N GLN A 31 -1.25 28.49 5.30
CA GLN A 31 -1.64 27.92 6.58
C GLN A 31 -2.74 26.88 6.41
N MET A 32 -3.72 27.18 5.55
CA MET A 32 -4.77 26.21 5.20
C MET A 32 -4.19 25.02 4.43
N LEU A 33 -3.26 25.25 3.49
CA LEU A 33 -2.58 24.17 2.76
C LEU A 33 -1.78 23.26 3.72
N TYR A 34 -1.04 23.84 4.67
CA TYR A 34 -0.33 23.07 5.71
C TYR A 34 -1.30 22.22 6.54
N SER A 35 -2.40 22.81 6.99
CA SER A 35 -3.43 22.10 7.74
C SER A 35 -4.04 20.95 6.94
N PHE A 36 -4.35 21.19 5.66
CA PHE A 36 -4.84 20.17 4.74
C PHE A 36 -3.80 19.04 4.56
N ALA A 37 -2.56 19.38 4.22
CA ALA A 37 -1.47 18.43 4.03
C ALA A 37 -1.21 17.60 5.29
N SER A 38 -1.28 18.20 6.47
CA SER A 38 -1.16 17.51 7.75
C SER A 38 -2.29 16.50 7.99
N LYS A 39 -3.55 16.92 7.78
CA LYS A 39 -4.72 16.04 7.94
C LYS A 39 -4.73 14.87 6.96
N GLN A 40 -4.19 15.07 5.78
CA GLN A 40 -4.16 14.10 4.68
C GLN A 40 -2.86 13.29 4.61
N ALA A 41 -1.92 13.50 5.55
CA ALA A 41 -0.59 12.87 5.60
C ALA A 41 0.26 13.13 4.33
N LEU A 42 0.25 14.38 3.83
CA LEU A 42 0.91 14.83 2.61
C LEU A 42 2.04 15.84 2.86
N LEU A 43 2.44 16.07 4.10
CA LEU A 43 3.42 17.12 4.44
C LEU A 43 4.73 17.00 3.66
N GLY A 44 5.26 15.78 3.49
CA GLY A 44 6.49 15.57 2.73
C GLY A 44 6.34 15.90 1.25
N LEU A 45 5.32 15.33 0.59
CA LEU A 45 5.03 15.56 -0.82
C LEU A 45 4.76 17.05 -1.13
N CYS A 46 3.95 17.70 -0.29
CA CYS A 46 3.66 19.12 -0.47
C CYS A 46 4.88 20.01 -0.22
N PHE A 47 5.80 19.61 0.67
CA PHE A 47 7.04 20.35 0.87
C PHE A 47 7.98 20.25 -0.32
N ASP A 48 8.08 19.07 -0.97
CA ASP A 48 8.81 18.96 -2.25
C ASP A 48 8.23 19.90 -3.32
N GLY A 49 6.89 20.03 -3.36
CA GLY A 49 6.24 21.03 -4.22
C GLY A 49 6.61 22.46 -3.89
N ILE A 50 6.75 22.83 -2.61
CA ILE A 50 7.20 24.16 -2.18
C ILE A 50 8.67 24.40 -2.55
N GLU A 51 9.56 23.44 -2.36
CA GLU A 51 10.95 23.51 -2.77
C GLU A 51 11.03 23.79 -4.29
N ARG A 52 10.26 23.06 -5.09
CA ARG A 52 10.20 23.23 -6.54
C ARG A 52 9.58 24.59 -6.96
N LEU A 53 8.56 25.09 -6.24
CA LEU A 53 8.04 26.46 -6.47
C LEU A 53 9.11 27.52 -6.22
N GLY A 54 9.98 27.32 -5.23
CA GLY A 54 11.11 28.21 -4.96
C GLY A 54 12.09 28.34 -6.12
N GLU A 55 12.23 27.27 -6.90
CA GLU A 55 13.07 27.22 -8.09
C GLU A 55 12.36 27.75 -9.35
N GLU A 56 11.12 27.35 -9.59
CA GLU A 56 10.38 27.63 -10.82
C GLU A 56 9.58 28.94 -10.77
N TYR A 57 9.10 29.39 -9.58
CA TYR A 57 8.22 30.54 -9.37
C TYR A 57 8.70 31.48 -8.24
N PRO A 58 9.98 31.86 -8.17
CA PRO A 58 10.52 32.66 -7.05
C PRO A 58 9.85 34.03 -6.90
N GLU A 59 9.47 34.68 -8.00
CA GLU A 59 8.83 36.01 -7.96
C GLU A 59 7.40 35.95 -7.43
N ASP A 60 6.66 34.87 -7.73
CA ASP A 60 5.30 34.68 -7.22
C ASP A 60 5.32 34.34 -5.73
N LEU A 61 6.31 33.55 -5.27
CA LEU A 61 6.52 33.30 -3.85
C LEU A 61 6.96 34.57 -3.08
N LYS A 62 7.67 35.49 -3.70
CA LYS A 62 7.99 36.80 -3.08
C LYS A 62 6.74 37.66 -2.89
N ARG A 63 5.77 37.57 -3.82
CA ARG A 63 4.49 38.30 -3.75
C ARG A 63 3.55 37.72 -2.70
N ASN A 64 3.52 36.39 -2.54
CA ASN A 64 2.75 35.69 -1.52
C ASN A 64 3.68 34.75 -0.72
N PRO A 65 4.49 35.29 0.23
CA PRO A 65 5.50 34.51 0.91
C PRO A 65 4.90 33.59 1.97
N ILE A 66 5.51 32.41 2.11
CA ILE A 66 5.24 31.51 3.24
C ILE A 66 5.86 32.15 4.49
N GLY A 67 5.08 32.34 5.56
CA GLY A 67 5.59 32.88 6.81
C GLY A 67 6.78 32.05 7.33
N ARG A 68 7.83 32.72 7.81
CA ARG A 68 9.10 32.06 8.21
C ARG A 68 8.89 30.93 9.22
N GLU A 69 8.06 31.11 10.22
CA GLU A 69 7.79 30.11 11.24
C GLU A 69 7.10 28.86 10.65
N LEU A 70 6.10 29.08 9.77
CA LEU A 70 5.41 28.01 9.08
C LEU A 70 6.38 27.21 8.17
N LEU A 71 7.22 27.94 7.40
CA LEU A 71 8.19 27.33 6.50
C LEU A 71 9.19 26.45 7.27
N MET A 72 9.74 26.95 8.38
CA MET A 72 10.69 26.21 9.22
C MET A 72 10.01 24.98 9.86
N THR A 73 8.79 25.15 10.34
CA THR A 73 8.00 24.02 10.89
C THR A 73 7.76 22.93 9.84
N TRP A 74 7.37 23.33 8.64
CA TRP A 74 7.08 22.40 7.55
C TRP A 74 8.34 21.67 7.08
N MET A 75 9.42 22.42 6.88
CA MET A 75 10.75 21.87 6.55
C MET A 75 11.18 20.82 7.59
N GLY A 76 11.05 21.13 8.89
CA GLY A 76 11.39 20.20 9.96
C GLY A 76 10.60 18.90 9.88
N LYS A 77 9.28 18.99 9.58
CA LYS A 77 8.41 17.82 9.38
C LYS A 77 8.77 17.02 8.14
N ALA A 78 9.05 17.68 7.02
CA ALA A 78 9.48 17.02 5.79
C ALA A 78 10.80 16.26 5.98
N GLN A 79 11.78 16.89 6.65
CA GLN A 79 13.05 16.22 6.98
C GLN A 79 12.87 15.03 7.95
N GLN A 80 11.93 15.13 8.89
CA GLN A 80 11.59 14.00 9.76
C GLN A 80 11.00 12.84 8.95
N ILE A 81 10.09 13.11 8.00
CA ILE A 81 9.50 12.11 7.10
C ILE A 81 10.59 11.45 6.24
N ARG A 82 11.49 12.24 5.64
CA ARG A 82 12.59 11.74 4.82
C ARG A 82 13.55 10.83 5.62
N ARG A 83 13.91 11.21 6.86
CA ARG A 83 14.72 10.37 7.76
C ARG A 83 14.01 9.07 8.15
N GLN A 84 12.72 9.15 8.44
CA GLN A 84 11.93 7.96 8.79
C GLN A 84 11.85 6.98 7.60
N ASN A 85 11.68 7.46 6.37
CA ASN A 85 11.70 6.59 5.18
C ASN A 85 13.04 5.86 5.02
N ARG A 86 14.18 6.54 5.21
CA ARG A 86 15.49 5.87 5.18
C ARG A 86 15.58 4.76 6.21
N LYS A 87 15.13 5.02 7.45
CA LYS A 87 15.06 4.00 8.49
C LYS A 87 14.19 2.81 8.08
N VAL A 88 12.98 3.08 7.57
CA VAL A 88 12.04 2.03 7.13
C VAL A 88 12.62 1.23 5.96
N ASN A 89 13.32 1.87 5.00
CA ASN A 89 14.01 1.17 3.91
C ASN A 89 15.07 0.20 4.46
N THR A 90 15.94 0.65 5.37
CA THR A 90 16.96 -0.20 5.98
C THR A 90 16.33 -1.40 6.70
N VAL A 91 15.26 -1.17 7.45
CA VAL A 91 14.56 -2.25 8.17
C VAL A 91 13.85 -3.21 7.22
N ALA A 92 13.24 -2.69 6.14
CA ALA A 92 12.60 -3.52 5.11
C ALA A 92 13.63 -4.43 4.41
N GLY A 93 14.80 -3.92 4.03
CA GLY A 93 15.88 -4.72 3.46
C GLY A 93 16.43 -5.77 4.44
N LYS A 94 16.58 -5.42 5.72
CA LYS A 94 16.96 -6.38 6.77
C LYS A 94 15.92 -7.48 6.94
N LEU A 95 14.65 -7.11 7.03
CA LEU A 95 13.53 -8.06 7.11
C LEU A 95 13.49 -9.00 5.91
N PHE A 96 13.73 -8.46 4.71
CA PHE A 96 13.87 -9.23 3.49
C PHE A 96 14.94 -10.32 3.63
N SER A 97 16.14 -9.96 4.03
CA SER A 97 17.24 -10.91 4.20
C SER A 97 16.89 -11.99 5.22
N MET A 98 16.31 -11.62 6.36
CA MET A 98 15.89 -12.56 7.41
C MET A 98 14.87 -13.59 6.90
N LEU A 99 13.80 -13.12 6.23
CA LEU A 99 12.76 -14.01 5.73
C LEU A 99 13.28 -14.95 4.64
N ARG A 100 14.16 -14.45 3.76
CA ARG A 100 14.78 -15.22 2.69
C ARG A 100 15.73 -16.30 3.24
N GLU A 101 16.58 -15.97 4.21
CA GLU A 101 17.50 -16.90 4.87
C GLU A 101 16.74 -18.03 5.57
N ASP A 102 15.59 -17.73 6.17
CA ASP A 102 14.73 -18.69 6.84
C ASP A 102 13.78 -19.45 5.87
N GLY A 103 13.95 -19.28 4.55
CA GLY A 103 13.23 -19.99 3.51
C GLY A 103 11.74 -19.67 3.43
N LEU A 104 11.35 -18.48 3.86
CA LEU A 104 9.98 -17.98 3.73
C LEU A 104 9.81 -17.17 2.45
N ARG A 105 8.70 -17.40 1.74
CA ARG A 105 8.28 -16.57 0.60
C ARG A 105 7.39 -15.46 1.10
N TYR A 106 7.61 -14.24 0.63
CA TYR A 106 6.88 -13.08 1.11
C TYR A 106 6.85 -11.96 0.08
N CYS A 107 5.95 -10.98 0.31
CA CYS A 107 5.77 -9.80 -0.50
C CYS A 107 5.44 -8.60 0.41
N ILE A 108 6.14 -7.48 0.27
CA ILE A 108 5.79 -6.21 0.93
C ILE A 108 4.67 -5.56 0.15
N LEU A 109 3.51 -5.41 0.79
CA LEU A 109 2.25 -5.13 0.09
C LEU A 109 2.04 -3.66 -0.32
N LYS A 110 2.59 -2.71 0.35
CA LYS A 110 2.41 -1.25 0.16
C LYS A 110 3.69 -0.52 0.59
N GLY A 111 3.52 0.57 1.33
CA GLY A 111 4.62 1.23 2.04
C GLY A 111 5.77 1.59 1.11
N GLN A 112 6.86 0.89 1.24
CA GLN A 112 8.10 1.19 0.53
C GLN A 112 8.03 0.91 -0.97
N GLY A 113 7.28 -0.14 -1.39
CA GLY A 113 7.02 -0.38 -2.81
C GLY A 113 6.26 0.78 -3.48
N ASN A 114 5.26 1.33 -2.81
CA ASN A 114 4.54 2.52 -3.31
C ASN A 114 5.42 3.77 -3.29
N ALA A 115 6.26 3.92 -2.27
CA ALA A 115 7.14 5.08 -2.15
C ALA A 115 8.07 5.24 -3.37
N LEU A 116 8.52 4.13 -3.97
CA LEU A 116 9.35 4.14 -5.18
C LEU A 116 8.69 4.81 -6.39
N MET A 117 7.36 4.89 -6.41
CA MET A 117 6.60 5.55 -7.49
C MET A 117 6.45 7.06 -7.31
N TYR A 118 6.77 7.60 -6.12
CA TYR A 118 6.71 9.04 -5.86
C TYR A 118 7.86 9.78 -6.57
N PRO A 119 7.68 11.05 -6.96
CA PRO A 119 8.77 11.88 -7.50
C PRO A 119 10.00 11.91 -6.58
N ASN A 120 9.77 11.95 -5.26
CA ASN A 120 10.77 11.75 -4.23
C ASN A 120 10.33 10.61 -3.31
N PRO A 121 10.94 9.42 -3.38
CA PRO A 121 10.55 8.25 -2.58
C PRO A 121 10.56 8.49 -1.07
N TYR A 122 11.38 9.43 -0.60
CA TYR A 122 11.49 9.75 0.82
C TYR A 122 10.39 10.67 1.34
N SER A 123 9.58 11.28 0.48
CA SER A 123 8.58 12.28 0.86
C SER A 123 7.17 11.71 1.06
N ARG A 124 6.95 10.42 0.74
CA ARG A 124 5.74 9.72 1.14
C ARG A 124 5.72 9.57 2.66
N THR A 125 4.64 9.96 3.34
CA THR A 125 4.52 9.73 4.79
C THR A 125 4.54 8.22 5.07
N PRO A 126 5.58 7.71 5.78
CA PRO A 126 5.71 6.28 6.05
C PRO A 126 4.72 5.83 7.14
N GLY A 127 4.46 4.53 7.18
CA GLY A 127 3.72 3.84 8.24
C GLY A 127 4.51 2.60 8.68
N ASP A 128 3.77 1.53 8.91
CA ASP A 128 4.22 0.17 9.16
C ASP A 128 4.76 -0.51 7.90
N ILE A 129 5.43 -1.65 8.08
CA ILE A 129 5.82 -2.55 6.99
C ILE A 129 4.81 -3.70 6.97
N ASP A 130 3.93 -3.70 5.98
CA ASP A 130 2.98 -4.78 5.73
C ASP A 130 3.64 -5.90 4.93
N VAL A 131 3.81 -7.08 5.50
CA VAL A 131 4.44 -8.22 4.85
C VAL A 131 3.48 -9.38 4.74
N TRP A 132 3.08 -9.72 3.52
CA TRP A 132 2.37 -10.95 3.27
C TRP A 132 3.35 -12.12 3.17
N ILE A 133 3.20 -13.12 4.02
CA ILE A 133 4.00 -14.34 4.03
C ILE A 133 3.16 -15.47 3.44
N ASP A 134 3.67 -16.08 2.37
CA ASP A 134 3.01 -17.21 1.73
C ASP A 134 3.37 -18.52 2.45
N ALA A 135 2.75 -18.70 3.60
CA ALA A 135 2.87 -19.88 4.45
C ALA A 135 1.59 -20.10 5.25
N SER A 136 1.46 -21.24 5.92
CA SER A 136 0.34 -21.46 6.84
C SER A 136 0.39 -20.52 8.04
N ARG A 137 -0.77 -20.21 8.59
CA ARG A 137 -0.90 -19.33 9.76
C ARG A 137 -0.03 -19.81 10.92
N GLU A 138 -0.04 -21.11 11.19
CA GLU A 138 0.71 -21.75 12.27
C GLU A 138 2.22 -21.55 12.08
N ARG A 139 2.73 -21.76 10.86
CA ARG A 139 4.14 -21.54 10.53
C ARG A 139 4.58 -20.09 10.68
N ILE A 140 3.70 -19.14 10.32
CA ILE A 140 3.99 -17.70 10.49
C ILE A 140 4.04 -17.35 11.98
N ILE A 141 3.10 -17.87 12.79
CA ILE A 141 3.09 -17.64 14.25
C ILE A 141 4.32 -18.24 14.89
N GLU A 142 4.69 -19.49 14.60
CA GLU A 142 5.89 -20.13 15.11
C GLU A 142 7.18 -19.38 14.74
N TYR A 143 7.23 -18.89 13.51
CA TYR A 143 8.35 -18.07 13.04
C TYR A 143 8.43 -16.76 13.82
N ALA A 144 7.33 -16.09 13.96
CA ALA A 144 7.26 -14.80 14.65
C ALA A 144 7.62 -14.92 16.13
N GLN A 145 7.15 -15.98 16.82
CA GLN A 145 7.51 -16.28 18.21
C GLN A 145 9.02 -16.52 18.42
N LYS A 146 9.71 -17.04 17.41
CA LYS A 146 11.15 -17.32 17.48
C LYS A 146 12.02 -16.09 17.19
N LYS A 147 11.53 -15.16 16.37
CA LYS A 147 12.32 -14.07 15.78
C LYS A 147 11.99 -12.69 16.32
N PHE A 148 10.80 -12.50 16.86
CA PHE A 148 10.30 -11.18 17.27
C PHE A 148 9.69 -11.24 18.68
N GLU A 149 9.67 -10.09 19.33
CA GLU A 149 8.80 -9.87 20.49
C GLU A 149 7.38 -9.65 19.97
N LEU A 150 6.47 -10.53 20.37
CA LEU A 150 5.07 -10.46 19.94
C LEU A 150 4.23 -9.70 20.96
N GLU A 151 3.29 -8.91 20.48
CA GLU A 151 2.17 -8.45 21.30
C GLU A 151 1.18 -9.60 21.53
N ASP A 152 0.48 -9.59 22.67
CA ASP A 152 -0.44 -10.68 23.08
C ASP A 152 -1.67 -10.85 22.19
N ASP A 153 -1.93 -9.93 21.23
CA ASP A 153 -3.13 -9.92 20.38
C ASP A 153 -2.82 -10.36 18.95
N ILE A 154 -2.87 -11.67 18.69
CA ILE A 154 -2.79 -12.19 17.32
C ILE A 154 -4.11 -11.89 16.61
N ARG A 155 -4.08 -10.98 15.65
CA ARG A 155 -5.25 -10.66 14.84
C ARG A 155 -5.49 -11.75 13.79
N LEU A 156 -6.64 -11.72 13.17
CA LEU A 156 -6.99 -12.75 12.19
C LEU A 156 -6.23 -12.57 10.86
N GLN A 157 -6.03 -11.36 10.42
CA GLN A 157 -5.35 -11.05 9.16
C GLN A 157 -3.82 -11.00 9.29
N HIS A 158 -3.32 -10.53 10.42
CA HIS A 158 -1.89 -10.34 10.68
C HIS A 158 -1.58 -10.47 12.16
N LEU A 159 -0.32 -10.55 12.47
CA LEU A 159 0.22 -10.30 13.80
C LEU A 159 1.11 -9.05 13.78
N GLU A 160 1.06 -8.28 14.85
CA GLU A 160 1.84 -7.06 15.03
C GLU A 160 3.15 -7.38 15.74
N THR A 161 4.24 -6.80 15.26
CA THR A 161 5.56 -6.86 15.86
C THR A 161 6.36 -5.61 15.50
N SER A 162 7.62 -5.57 15.90
CA SER A 162 8.53 -4.50 15.49
C SER A 162 9.93 -5.05 15.20
N LEU A 163 10.63 -4.38 14.28
CA LEU A 163 12.04 -4.66 14.00
C LEU A 163 12.79 -3.32 14.02
N ASP A 164 13.81 -3.24 14.89
CA ASP A 164 14.61 -2.02 15.09
C ASP A 164 13.78 -0.76 15.35
N GLY A 165 12.62 -0.92 16.06
CA GLY A 165 11.70 0.15 16.37
C GLY A 165 10.90 0.68 15.18
N VAL A 166 10.72 -0.14 14.12
CA VAL A 166 9.78 0.06 13.03
C VAL A 166 8.66 -0.97 13.18
N PRO A 167 7.37 -0.56 13.20
CA PRO A 167 6.26 -1.49 13.25
C PRO A 167 6.22 -2.38 12.00
N VAL A 168 5.98 -3.68 12.19
CA VAL A 168 5.86 -4.69 11.14
C VAL A 168 4.58 -5.48 11.36
N GLU A 169 3.76 -5.60 10.32
CA GLU A 169 2.59 -6.48 10.30
C GLU A 169 2.88 -7.69 9.43
N LEU A 170 2.92 -8.88 10.04
CA LEU A 170 3.08 -10.15 9.32
C LEU A 170 1.70 -10.68 8.94
N HIS A 171 1.33 -10.55 7.67
CA HIS A 171 0.02 -10.90 7.15
C HIS A 171 -0.07 -12.37 6.76
N PHE A 172 -1.13 -13.05 7.26
CA PHE A 172 -1.51 -14.40 6.84
C PHE A 172 -2.16 -14.38 5.45
N PHE A 173 -2.81 -13.28 5.12
CA PHE A 173 -3.35 -12.97 3.80
C PHE A 173 -3.42 -11.46 3.57
N PRO A 174 -3.33 -10.96 2.31
CA PRO A 174 -3.13 -9.54 2.04
C PRO A 174 -4.26 -8.61 2.50
N CYS A 175 -5.52 -9.00 2.32
CA CYS A 175 -6.68 -8.16 2.65
C CYS A 175 -7.96 -8.99 2.83
N SER A 176 -8.94 -8.43 3.54
CA SER A 176 -10.27 -9.02 3.75
C SER A 176 -11.39 -8.15 3.15
N MET A 177 -12.56 -8.75 2.96
CA MET A 177 -13.82 -8.09 2.63
C MET A 177 -14.91 -8.53 3.62
N ASN A 178 -15.87 -7.66 3.91
CA ASN A 178 -16.96 -8.00 4.83
C ASN A 178 -17.97 -8.96 4.21
N ASN A 179 -18.17 -8.92 2.89
CA ASN A 179 -19.03 -9.87 2.20
C ASN A 179 -18.32 -11.22 2.06
N PRO A 180 -18.92 -12.34 2.61
CA PRO A 180 -18.25 -13.64 2.65
C PRO A 180 -17.97 -14.25 1.27
N ILE A 181 -18.85 -13.99 0.31
CA ILE A 181 -18.69 -14.53 -1.06
C ILE A 181 -17.52 -13.85 -1.75
N TYR A 182 -17.44 -12.51 -1.67
CA TYR A 182 -16.35 -11.76 -2.26
C TYR A 182 -15.05 -11.99 -1.51
N HIS A 183 -15.09 -12.15 -0.18
CA HIS A 183 -13.92 -12.54 0.61
C HIS A 183 -13.35 -13.90 0.15
N ALA A 184 -14.18 -14.94 0.02
CA ALA A 184 -13.73 -16.25 -0.43
C ALA A 184 -13.11 -16.20 -1.85
N ARG A 185 -13.72 -15.43 -2.79
CA ARG A 185 -13.17 -15.20 -4.13
C ARG A 185 -11.82 -14.49 -4.06
N LEU A 186 -11.70 -13.46 -3.21
CA LEU A 186 -10.48 -12.69 -3.00
C LEU A 186 -9.33 -13.56 -2.45
N GLN A 187 -9.61 -14.39 -1.42
CA GLN A 187 -8.61 -15.30 -0.87
C GLN A 187 -8.14 -16.33 -1.91
N LYS A 188 -9.05 -16.85 -2.73
CA LYS A 188 -8.68 -17.73 -3.85
C LYS A 188 -7.83 -17.02 -4.89
N TRP A 189 -8.13 -15.75 -5.16
CA TRP A 189 -7.36 -14.92 -6.08
C TRP A 189 -5.94 -14.64 -5.53
N PHE A 190 -5.77 -14.32 -4.25
CA PHE A 190 -4.47 -14.14 -3.61
C PHE A 190 -3.61 -15.39 -3.71
N ARG A 191 -4.13 -16.55 -3.30
CA ARG A 191 -3.40 -17.82 -3.36
C ARG A 191 -2.92 -18.19 -4.76
N ARG A 192 -3.72 -17.93 -5.80
CA ARG A 192 -3.31 -18.19 -7.19
C ARG A 192 -2.19 -17.30 -7.69
N ASN A 193 -2.02 -16.13 -7.11
CA ASN A 193 -1.04 -15.13 -7.54
C ASN A 193 0.20 -15.06 -6.65
N ALA A 194 0.26 -15.81 -5.54
CA ALA A 194 1.29 -15.69 -4.52
C ALA A 194 2.72 -15.88 -5.07
N ASP A 195 2.93 -16.92 -5.87
CA ASP A 195 4.25 -17.23 -6.45
C ASP A 195 4.86 -16.05 -7.19
N LEU A 196 4.07 -15.42 -8.05
CA LEU A 196 4.53 -14.29 -8.87
C LEU A 196 4.83 -13.07 -8.01
N GLN A 197 3.99 -12.79 -6.99
CA GLN A 197 4.19 -11.62 -6.13
C GLN A 197 5.41 -11.78 -5.21
N CYS A 198 5.65 -12.97 -4.71
CA CYS A 198 6.80 -13.28 -3.85
C CYS A 198 8.13 -13.40 -4.62
N SER A 199 8.10 -13.34 -5.94
CA SER A 199 9.30 -13.41 -6.81
C SER A 199 9.59 -12.12 -7.59
N HIS A 200 8.79 -11.08 -7.43
CA HIS A 200 8.97 -9.79 -8.10
C HIS A 200 9.78 -8.84 -7.22
N PHE A 201 11.10 -8.79 -7.46
CA PHE A 201 12.05 -8.03 -6.64
C PHE A 201 12.34 -6.63 -7.20
N VAL A 202 12.54 -5.67 -6.31
CA VAL A 202 13.00 -4.31 -6.63
C VAL A 202 14.04 -3.85 -5.61
N GLY A 203 15.02 -3.06 -6.08
CA GLY A 203 16.04 -2.46 -5.21
C GLY A 203 15.50 -1.25 -4.47
N LEU A 204 15.80 -1.14 -3.18
CA LEU A 204 15.54 0.05 -2.38
C LEU A 204 16.64 1.10 -2.58
N PRO A 205 16.30 2.41 -2.46
CA PRO A 205 17.29 3.47 -2.54
C PRO A 205 18.40 3.37 -1.48
N ASP A 206 19.52 4.09 -1.73
CA ASP A 206 20.67 4.18 -0.84
C ASP A 206 21.33 2.81 -0.51
N GLY A 207 21.14 1.80 -1.36
CA GLY A 207 21.69 0.47 -1.13
C GLY A 207 21.08 -0.27 0.07
N ALA A 208 19.85 0.08 0.46
CA ALA A 208 19.16 -0.53 1.61
C ALA A 208 18.77 -2.00 1.38
N GLY A 209 19.06 -2.57 0.21
CA GLY A 209 18.76 -3.95 -0.17
C GLY A 209 17.58 -4.07 -1.12
N ASP A 210 17.19 -5.31 -1.40
CA ASP A 210 16.04 -5.61 -2.26
C ASP A 210 14.80 -5.93 -1.43
N ILE A 211 13.63 -5.80 -2.01
CA ILE A 211 12.35 -6.25 -1.45
C ILE A 211 11.49 -6.91 -2.55
N ALA A 212 10.68 -7.89 -2.17
CA ALA A 212 9.63 -8.38 -3.04
C ALA A 212 8.39 -7.48 -2.93
N ILE A 213 7.82 -7.04 -4.04
CA ILE A 213 6.63 -6.21 -4.10
C ILE A 213 5.60 -6.76 -5.10
N PRO A 214 4.32 -6.39 -4.99
CA PRO A 214 3.31 -6.78 -5.95
C PRO A 214 3.66 -6.33 -7.37
N THR A 215 3.38 -7.19 -8.36
CA THR A 215 3.38 -6.76 -9.78
C THR A 215 2.30 -5.69 -10.00
N THR A 216 2.48 -4.84 -11.01
CA THR A 216 1.59 -3.70 -11.26
C THR A 216 0.13 -4.11 -11.43
N ALA A 217 -0.16 -5.17 -12.20
CA ALA A 217 -1.53 -5.65 -12.41
C ALA A 217 -2.18 -6.19 -11.12
N PHE A 218 -1.41 -6.92 -10.30
CA PHE A 218 -1.88 -7.36 -8.99
C PHE A 218 -2.13 -6.16 -8.06
N ASN A 219 -1.21 -5.19 -8.05
CA ASN A 219 -1.24 -4.05 -7.16
C ASN A 219 -2.47 -3.14 -7.40
N VAL A 220 -2.90 -2.99 -8.66
CA VAL A 220 -4.12 -2.26 -9.01
C VAL A 220 -5.35 -2.88 -8.33
N ILE A 221 -5.48 -4.20 -8.33
CA ILE A 221 -6.62 -4.89 -7.71
C ILE A 221 -6.48 -4.92 -6.20
N TYR A 222 -5.29 -5.27 -5.69
CA TYR A 222 -5.02 -5.35 -4.27
C TYR A 222 -5.24 -4.01 -3.56
N GLN A 223 -4.66 -2.93 -4.05
CA GLN A 223 -4.78 -1.63 -3.39
C GLN A 223 -6.20 -1.06 -3.47
N LEU A 224 -6.94 -1.33 -4.56
CA LEU A 224 -8.35 -0.97 -4.61
C LEU A 224 -9.18 -1.72 -3.57
N THR A 225 -8.89 -3.02 -3.39
CA THR A 225 -9.53 -3.82 -2.33
C THR A 225 -9.21 -3.27 -0.95
N HIS A 226 -7.96 -2.90 -0.72
CA HIS A 226 -7.50 -2.32 0.53
C HIS A 226 -8.15 -0.95 0.81
N LEU A 227 -8.28 -0.09 -0.20
CA LEU A 227 -9.04 1.17 -0.10
C LEU A 227 -10.51 0.91 0.25
N TYR A 228 -11.13 -0.10 -0.39
CA TYR A 228 -12.51 -0.47 -0.15
C TYR A 228 -12.73 -0.97 1.28
N HIS A 229 -11.83 -1.82 1.77
CA HIS A 229 -11.84 -2.29 3.15
C HIS A 229 -11.75 -1.12 4.15
N HIS A 230 -10.77 -0.24 4.01
CA HIS A 230 -10.61 0.92 4.90
C HIS A 230 -11.77 1.92 4.77
N PHE A 231 -12.33 2.11 3.59
CA PHE A 231 -13.48 2.98 3.41
C PHE A 231 -14.65 2.57 4.33
N PHE A 232 -14.90 1.28 4.50
CA PHE A 232 -15.94 0.78 5.41
C PHE A 232 -15.50 0.71 6.87
N ASP A 233 -14.24 0.49 7.16
CA ASP A 233 -13.78 0.33 8.54
C ASP A 233 -13.42 1.66 9.22
N GLU A 234 -12.53 2.43 8.66
CA GLU A 234 -11.97 3.64 9.30
C GLU A 234 -12.22 4.92 8.50
N GLY A 235 -12.23 4.81 7.20
CA GLY A 235 -12.16 5.88 6.23
C GLY A 235 -10.80 5.90 5.53
N ILE A 236 -10.74 6.57 4.38
CA ILE A 236 -9.53 6.71 3.57
C ILE A 236 -9.17 8.19 3.42
N GLY A 237 -7.89 8.48 3.25
CA GLY A 237 -7.38 9.83 3.06
C GLY A 237 -6.71 10.04 1.71
N MET A 238 -6.34 11.27 1.41
CA MET A 238 -5.74 11.64 0.12
C MET A 238 -4.39 10.96 -0.10
N ARG A 239 -3.62 10.62 0.95
CA ARG A 239 -2.38 9.86 0.80
C ARG A 239 -2.62 8.50 0.15
N GLN A 240 -3.64 7.76 0.60
CA GLN A 240 -3.98 6.46 0.02
C GLN A 240 -4.50 6.60 -1.42
N ILE A 241 -5.19 7.69 -1.72
CA ILE A 241 -5.65 8.02 -3.09
C ILE A 241 -4.46 8.34 -4.00
N ILE A 242 -3.45 9.07 -3.51
CA ILE A 242 -2.21 9.35 -4.26
C ILE A 242 -1.41 8.06 -4.49
N ASP A 243 -1.27 7.21 -3.46
CA ASP A 243 -0.65 5.88 -3.62
C ASP A 243 -1.33 5.13 -4.78
N TYR A 244 -2.66 5.09 -4.79
CA TYR A 244 -3.42 4.39 -5.82
C TYR A 244 -3.36 5.06 -7.20
N PHE A 245 -3.33 6.39 -7.25
CA PHE A 245 -3.11 7.16 -8.48
C PHE A 245 -1.78 6.77 -9.15
N LEU A 246 -0.72 6.66 -8.37
CA LEU A 246 0.59 6.26 -8.87
C LEU A 246 0.59 4.81 -9.37
N VAL A 247 -0.08 3.90 -8.67
CA VAL A 247 -0.26 2.50 -9.10
C VAL A 247 -1.02 2.41 -10.43
N VAL A 248 -2.11 3.17 -10.60
CA VAL A 248 -2.88 3.19 -11.86
C VAL A 248 -2.05 3.79 -12.99
N ASN A 249 -1.29 4.86 -12.73
CA ASN A 249 -0.38 5.43 -13.72
C ASN A 249 0.73 4.47 -14.14
N ASP A 250 1.32 3.74 -13.18
CA ASP A 250 2.35 2.72 -13.47
C ASP A 250 1.77 1.57 -14.29
N PHE A 251 0.60 1.07 -13.92
CA PHE A 251 -0.12 0.05 -14.69
C PHE A 251 -0.36 0.51 -16.13
N SER A 252 -0.88 1.73 -16.30
CA SER A 252 -1.17 2.27 -17.63
C SER A 252 0.09 2.44 -18.48
N LYS A 253 1.20 2.90 -17.89
CA LYS A 253 2.49 3.00 -18.59
C LYS A 253 2.94 1.62 -19.09
N ASN A 254 2.90 0.59 -18.23
CA ASN A 254 3.32 -0.75 -18.58
C ASN A 254 2.41 -1.39 -19.65
N VAL A 255 1.12 -1.08 -19.60
CA VAL A 255 0.15 -1.50 -20.61
C VAL A 255 0.44 -0.85 -21.97
N PHE A 256 0.74 0.46 -22.02
CA PHE A 256 0.99 1.19 -23.27
C PHE A 256 2.39 0.98 -23.84
N LEU A 257 3.43 0.88 -22.99
CA LEU A 257 4.81 0.61 -23.45
C LEU A 257 4.96 -0.75 -24.13
N ASN A 258 4.24 -1.77 -23.66
CA ASN A 258 4.24 -3.07 -24.31
C ASN A 258 3.57 -3.05 -25.70
N ASN A 259 2.78 -2.03 -26.03
CA ASN A 259 2.25 -1.82 -27.38
C ASN A 259 3.30 -1.28 -28.35
N ASP A 260 4.19 -0.39 -27.89
CA ASP A 260 5.26 0.16 -28.73
C ASP A 260 6.40 -0.85 -28.97
N LEU A 261 6.62 -1.77 -28.00
CA LEU A 261 7.63 -2.82 -28.10
C LEU A 261 7.19 -4.02 -28.96
N SER A 262 5.90 -4.15 -29.33
CA SER A 262 5.43 -5.21 -30.22
C SER A 262 5.96 -5.09 -31.65
N ASN A 263 6.58 -3.98 -32.02
CA ASN A 263 7.29 -3.79 -33.28
C ASN A 263 8.78 -4.23 -33.26
N HIS A 264 9.29 -4.66 -32.10
CA HIS A 264 10.59 -5.32 -31.98
C HIS A 264 10.43 -6.55 -31.09
N PRO A 265 10.68 -7.77 -31.61
CA PRO A 265 10.60 -8.98 -30.81
C PRO A 265 11.73 -8.98 -29.77
N VAL A 266 11.43 -8.57 -28.55
CA VAL A 266 12.32 -8.81 -27.41
C VAL A 266 12.11 -10.25 -27.00
N ASN A 267 13.05 -11.11 -27.39
CA ASN A 267 13.15 -12.48 -26.93
C ASN A 267 13.37 -12.48 -25.41
N PHE A 268 12.33 -12.71 -24.64
CA PHE A 268 12.45 -13.12 -23.26
C PHE A 268 12.93 -14.57 -23.23
N SER A 269 14.25 -14.75 -23.29
CA SER A 269 14.84 -16.04 -22.99
C SER A 269 14.64 -16.31 -21.51
N ASN A 270 13.75 -17.25 -21.23
CA ASN A 270 13.65 -17.93 -19.94
C ASN A 270 14.98 -18.64 -19.69
N HIS A 271 15.88 -18.00 -18.94
CA HIS A 271 17.02 -18.69 -18.36
C HIS A 271 16.62 -19.15 -16.96
N PRO A 272 16.41 -20.45 -16.74
CA PRO A 272 16.43 -20.99 -15.39
C PRO A 272 17.88 -20.89 -14.88
N VAL A 273 18.07 -20.22 -13.75
CA VAL A 273 19.35 -20.22 -13.04
C VAL A 273 19.60 -21.67 -12.57
N PRO A 274 20.67 -22.34 -13.01
CA PRO A 274 20.97 -23.67 -12.54
C PRO A 274 21.43 -23.61 -11.08
N LEU A 275 20.83 -24.40 -10.22
CA LEU A 275 21.37 -24.77 -8.92
C LEU A 275 22.68 -25.55 -9.17
N SER A 276 23.82 -24.88 -9.13
CA SER A 276 25.12 -25.54 -9.13
C SER A 276 25.35 -26.23 -7.79
N LYS A 277 25.22 -27.55 -7.80
CA LYS A 277 25.94 -28.41 -6.87
C LYS A 277 27.40 -28.42 -7.32
N GLU A 278 28.27 -27.74 -6.63
CA GLU A 278 29.68 -28.05 -6.64
C GLU A 278 30.26 -27.87 -5.25
N GLY A 279 30.61 -29.01 -4.65
CA GLY A 279 31.54 -29.08 -3.54
C GLY A 279 32.94 -28.77 -4.05
N SER A 280 33.61 -27.83 -3.46
CA SER A 280 35.06 -27.71 -3.56
C SER A 280 35.66 -27.56 -2.16
N THR A 281 36.41 -28.58 -1.84
CA THR A 281 37.36 -28.69 -0.76
C THR A 281 38.36 -27.53 -0.77
N PHE A 282 38.45 -26.80 0.30
CA PHE A 282 39.54 -25.83 0.53
C PHE A 282 40.53 -26.40 1.53
N SER A 283 41.77 -26.61 1.06
CA SER A 283 42.95 -26.90 1.89
C SER A 283 43.58 -25.59 2.39
N PRO A 284 44.11 -25.54 3.60
CA PRO A 284 44.75 -24.34 4.12
C PRO A 284 46.24 -24.29 3.80
N SER A 285 46.77 -23.09 3.59
CA SER A 285 48.20 -22.80 3.63
C SER A 285 48.51 -21.48 4.33
N PRO A 286 49.73 -21.28 4.89
CA PRO A 286 49.89 -20.79 6.23
C PRO A 286 50.48 -19.37 6.39
N SER A 287 50.23 -18.80 7.56
CA SER A 287 50.97 -17.85 8.38
C SER A 287 51.91 -16.79 7.76
N SER A 288 51.69 -15.53 8.15
CA SER A 288 52.80 -14.70 8.62
C SER A 288 52.37 -13.75 9.74
N SER A 289 53.18 -13.76 10.77
CA SER A 289 53.16 -13.06 12.04
C SER A 289 53.32 -11.52 11.91
N GLY A 290 52.68 -10.79 12.80
CA GLY A 290 52.96 -9.37 13.04
C GLY A 290 52.31 -8.92 14.36
N SER A 291 53.12 -8.89 15.37
CA SER A 291 52.86 -8.43 16.74
C SER A 291 52.65 -6.91 16.80
N GLY A 292 51.77 -6.48 17.70
CA GLY A 292 51.62 -5.05 18.07
C GLY A 292 50.62 -4.89 19.21
N ASP A 293 51.15 -4.99 20.39
CA ASP A 293 50.53 -4.70 21.67
C ASP A 293 50.10 -3.22 21.79
N VAL A 294 49.09 -2.91 22.63
CA VAL A 294 49.06 -1.99 23.75
C VAL A 294 47.65 -1.40 24.05
N THR A 295 47.13 -1.82 25.19
CA THR A 295 46.39 -1.12 26.25
C THR A 295 44.99 -0.52 26.01
N ALA A 296 44.06 -1.08 26.77
CA ALA A 296 42.90 -0.39 27.36
C ALA A 296 43.32 0.59 28.47
N PRO A 297 42.51 1.59 28.82
CA PRO A 297 41.69 1.40 30.03
C PRO A 297 40.31 2.09 30.10
N SER A 298 39.48 1.48 30.93
CA SER A 298 38.61 1.96 32.02
C SER A 298 37.39 2.83 31.77
N ARG A 299 36.23 2.25 32.12
CA ARG A 299 35.19 2.56 33.10
C ARG A 299 34.85 4.04 33.36
N CYS A 300 33.56 4.28 33.30
CA CYS A 300 32.62 4.93 34.24
C CYS A 300 31.45 5.52 33.44
N SER A 301 30.21 5.55 33.79
CA SER A 301 29.37 5.25 34.94
C SER A 301 27.92 5.57 34.52
N GLU A 302 26.97 4.77 34.94
CA GLU A 302 25.51 5.10 34.99
C GLU A 302 25.24 6.12 36.10
N PRO A 303 24.01 6.55 36.39
CA PRO A 303 22.71 6.61 35.61
C PRO A 303 22.01 7.98 35.77
N LEU A 304 20.92 8.23 35.04
CA LEU A 304 19.81 9.03 35.55
C LEU A 304 18.49 8.67 34.86
N ARG A 305 17.57 8.17 35.68
CA ARG A 305 16.14 8.00 35.41
C ARG A 305 15.47 9.36 35.22
N SER A 306 14.59 9.48 34.22
CA SER A 306 13.38 10.30 34.37
C SER A 306 12.18 9.55 33.80
N LYS A 307 11.16 9.48 34.60
CA LYS A 307 9.83 8.92 34.36
C LYS A 307 9.03 9.88 33.50
N ASP A 308 8.00 9.28 32.85
CA ASP A 308 6.75 9.84 32.36
C ASP A 308 6.64 10.06 30.86
N GLY A 309 5.76 9.28 30.27
CA GLY A 309 5.28 9.40 28.91
C GLY A 309 4.87 8.06 28.31
N GLY A 310 3.75 7.49 28.76
CA GLY A 310 3.21 6.24 28.24
C GLY A 310 2.82 6.35 26.76
N PRO A 311 3.01 5.28 25.98
CA PRO A 311 2.63 5.26 24.57
C PRO A 311 1.13 5.17 24.40
N SER A 312 0.59 6.02 23.54
CA SER A 312 -0.79 5.95 23.06
C SER A 312 -1.00 4.65 22.29
N LYS A 313 -1.91 3.80 22.78
CA LYS A 313 -2.30 2.52 22.15
C LYS A 313 -2.82 2.74 20.74
N PRO A 314 -2.37 1.91 19.75
CA PRO A 314 -3.01 1.87 18.45
C PRO A 314 -4.37 1.20 18.50
N SER A 315 -5.25 1.63 17.62
CA SER A 315 -6.64 1.20 17.45
C SER A 315 -6.74 -0.28 17.04
N PRO A 316 -7.60 -1.07 17.66
CA PRO A 316 -7.82 -2.45 17.23
C PRO A 316 -8.82 -2.49 16.08
N ASN A 317 -8.54 -3.18 14.99
CA ASN A 317 -9.57 -3.82 14.15
C ASN A 317 -9.02 -4.31 12.82
N CYS A 318 -9.08 -5.59 12.63
CA CYS A 318 -9.47 -6.32 11.40
C CYS A 318 -9.24 -7.81 11.60
N ALA A 319 -10.29 -8.58 11.58
CA ALA A 319 -10.17 -10.04 11.64
C ALA A 319 -11.42 -10.80 11.19
N GLY A 320 -11.29 -11.88 10.51
CA GLY A 320 -12.01 -13.10 10.64
C GLY A 320 -12.82 -13.77 9.56
N TRP A 321 -12.27 -14.77 8.79
CA TRP A 321 -13.07 -15.65 7.90
C TRP A 321 -12.50 -17.06 7.66
N ASP A 322 -11.76 -17.67 8.60
CA ASP A 322 -11.08 -18.97 8.37
C ASP A 322 -11.95 -20.23 8.44
N ARG A 323 -13.25 -20.12 8.63
CA ARG A 323 -14.11 -21.31 8.86
C ARG A 323 -14.96 -21.80 7.70
N LEU A 324 -14.89 -21.20 6.53
CA LEU A 324 -15.64 -21.69 5.36
C LEU A 324 -14.89 -22.72 4.51
N ASP A 325 -13.60 -22.97 4.81
CA ASP A 325 -12.77 -23.91 4.05
C ASP A 325 -12.86 -25.40 4.53
N ALA A 326 -13.63 -25.69 5.58
CA ALA A 326 -13.69 -27.03 6.19
C ALA A 326 -14.77 -27.98 5.64
N ILE A 327 -15.47 -27.61 4.57
CA ILE A 327 -16.44 -28.51 3.92
C ILE A 327 -15.98 -28.77 2.49
N GLY A 328 -15.29 -29.89 2.30
CA GLY A 328 -15.10 -30.51 1.00
C GLY A 328 -13.67 -30.50 0.43
N ALA A 329 -12.75 -31.15 1.11
CA ALA A 329 -11.49 -31.57 0.50
C ALA A 329 -11.45 -33.08 0.37
N SER A 330 -11.89 -33.61 -0.76
CA SER A 330 -11.52 -34.93 -1.22
C SER A 330 -11.33 -34.91 -2.72
N LYS A 331 -10.08 -35.22 -3.07
CA LYS A 331 -9.53 -35.70 -4.34
C LYS A 331 -9.00 -34.72 -5.40
N SER A 332 -7.72 -34.98 -5.63
CA SER A 332 -6.92 -34.80 -6.87
C SER A 332 -6.62 -33.37 -7.35
N SER A 333 -5.38 -33.03 -7.16
CA SER A 333 -4.64 -31.96 -7.86
C SER A 333 -4.74 -32.11 -9.37
N PRO A 334 -4.97 -31.04 -10.09
CA PRO A 334 -4.30 -30.84 -11.36
C PRO A 334 -3.49 -29.53 -11.35
N ASN A 335 -2.27 -29.67 -11.76
CA ASN A 335 -1.25 -28.73 -12.24
C ASN A 335 -1.60 -27.25 -12.29
N CYS A 336 -0.85 -26.48 -11.48
CA CYS A 336 -0.70 -25.04 -11.59
C CYS A 336 0.10 -24.70 -12.85
N ALA A 337 -0.60 -24.29 -13.90
CA ALA A 337 -0.04 -23.55 -15.01
C ALA A 337 -1.13 -22.62 -15.52
N GLY A 338 -0.97 -21.29 -15.32
CA GLY A 338 -2.13 -20.55 -15.61
C GLY A 338 -2.18 -19.11 -15.95
N TRP A 339 -1.09 -18.36 -15.97
CA TRP A 339 -1.18 -17.00 -16.52
C TRP A 339 -0.47 -16.84 -17.87
N ASP A 340 0.43 -17.75 -18.24
CA ASP A 340 1.11 -17.77 -19.55
C ASP A 340 0.41 -18.65 -20.60
N ARG A 341 -0.74 -19.25 -20.27
CA ARG A 341 -1.52 -20.05 -21.22
C ARG A 341 -2.96 -19.56 -21.34
N LEU A 342 -3.14 -18.41 -21.95
CA LEU A 342 -4.27 -18.17 -22.83
C LEU A 342 -3.77 -18.41 -24.25
N ALA A 343 -3.44 -19.66 -24.57
CA ALA A 343 -3.44 -20.15 -25.93
C ALA A 343 -4.89 -20.08 -26.41
N ILE A 344 -5.11 -19.20 -27.37
CA ILE A 344 -6.32 -19.18 -28.18
C ILE A 344 -6.25 -20.46 -29.03
N GLU A 345 -7.21 -21.38 -28.85
CA GLU A 345 -7.47 -22.42 -29.84
C GLU A 345 -7.76 -21.73 -31.17
N GLU A 346 -6.87 -21.92 -32.13
CA GLU A 346 -7.08 -21.50 -33.52
C GLU A 346 -8.16 -22.40 -34.10
N ASP A 347 -9.34 -21.87 -34.26
CA ASP A 347 -10.34 -22.42 -35.17
C ASP A 347 -9.95 -22.02 -36.60
N ASN A 348 -9.37 -22.97 -37.32
CA ASN A 348 -9.00 -22.82 -38.70
C ASN A 348 -10.24 -22.94 -39.60
N SER A 349 -10.96 -21.83 -39.83
CA SER A 349 -11.78 -21.68 -41.02
C SER A 349 -11.84 -20.25 -41.53
N ALA A 350 -11.14 -20.07 -42.63
CA ALA A 350 -11.35 -19.08 -43.70
C ALA A 350 -11.47 -17.58 -43.39
N GLY A 351 -10.45 -16.86 -43.78
CA GLY A 351 -10.63 -15.56 -44.46
C GLY A 351 -10.55 -14.32 -43.66
N SER A 352 -9.37 -13.68 -43.66
CA SER A 352 -9.17 -12.22 -43.71
C SER A 352 -9.35 -11.38 -42.45
N THR A 353 -8.29 -10.67 -42.19
CA THR A 353 -8.10 -9.51 -41.33
C THR A 353 -7.85 -9.85 -39.86
N THR A 354 -6.62 -10.23 -39.59
CA THR A 354 -6.05 -10.31 -38.25
C THR A 354 -5.96 -8.89 -37.64
N VAL A 355 -6.97 -8.52 -36.85
CA VAL A 355 -6.81 -7.44 -35.88
C VAL A 355 -5.93 -8.00 -34.78
N VAL A 356 -4.66 -7.67 -34.80
CA VAL A 356 -3.72 -7.89 -33.69
C VAL A 356 -4.22 -7.04 -32.53
N THR A 357 -5.12 -7.60 -31.69
CA THR A 357 -5.46 -7.00 -30.41
C THR A 357 -4.20 -7.10 -29.55
N SER A 358 -3.58 -5.94 -29.31
CA SER A 358 -2.34 -5.81 -28.60
C SER A 358 -2.44 -6.41 -27.20
N SER A 359 -1.34 -6.97 -26.69
CA SER A 359 -1.21 -7.57 -25.34
C SER A 359 -1.69 -6.66 -24.19
N ALA A 360 -1.65 -5.37 -24.42
CA ALA A 360 -2.09 -4.32 -23.51
C ALA A 360 -3.61 -4.25 -23.31
N SER A 361 -4.37 -4.38 -24.38
CA SER A 361 -5.84 -4.48 -24.32
C SER A 361 -6.25 -5.69 -23.48
N THR A 362 -5.48 -6.78 -23.55
CA THR A 362 -5.71 -8.00 -22.78
C THR A 362 -5.51 -7.79 -21.27
N ALA A 363 -4.46 -7.09 -20.83
CA ALA A 363 -4.20 -6.84 -19.40
C ALA A 363 -5.30 -5.99 -18.74
N LEU A 364 -5.75 -4.94 -19.42
CA LEU A 364 -6.84 -4.10 -18.94
C LEU A 364 -8.15 -4.89 -18.84
N VAL A 365 -8.49 -5.70 -19.86
CA VAL A 365 -9.69 -6.55 -19.87
C VAL A 365 -9.64 -7.56 -18.72
N VAL A 366 -8.48 -8.15 -18.44
CA VAL A 366 -8.29 -9.08 -17.30
C VAL A 366 -8.54 -8.35 -15.98
N VAL A 367 -7.93 -7.18 -15.76
CA VAL A 367 -8.15 -6.38 -14.54
C VAL A 367 -9.63 -6.03 -14.38
N GLN A 368 -10.30 -5.57 -15.42
CA GLN A 368 -11.72 -5.23 -15.38
C GLN A 368 -12.60 -6.43 -15.05
N ARG A 369 -12.29 -7.61 -15.61
CA ARG A 369 -13.01 -8.86 -15.32
C ARG A 369 -12.83 -9.25 -13.85
N GLU A 370 -11.62 -9.19 -13.33
CA GLU A 370 -11.34 -9.52 -11.92
C GLU A 370 -12.03 -8.53 -10.97
N LEU A 371 -12.03 -7.23 -11.27
CA LEU A 371 -12.74 -6.22 -10.46
C LEU A 371 -14.26 -6.50 -10.40
N LYS A 372 -14.87 -6.93 -11.51
CA LYS A 372 -16.28 -7.34 -11.54
C LYS A 372 -16.51 -8.62 -10.74
N TYR A 373 -15.64 -9.61 -10.89
CA TYR A 373 -15.72 -10.89 -10.19
C TYR A 373 -15.59 -10.75 -8.67
N LEU A 374 -14.73 -9.83 -8.22
CA LEU A 374 -14.48 -9.51 -6.82
C LEU A 374 -15.50 -8.51 -6.21
N GLY A 375 -16.47 -8.02 -7.01
CA GLY A 375 -17.47 -7.06 -6.53
C GLY A 375 -16.96 -5.64 -6.31
N LEU A 376 -15.79 -5.30 -6.84
CA LEU A 376 -15.11 -4.00 -6.67
C LEU A 376 -15.48 -2.98 -7.75
N TRP A 377 -16.21 -3.38 -8.79
CA TRP A 377 -16.45 -2.55 -9.98
C TRP A 377 -17.03 -1.17 -9.65
N ARG A 378 -18.10 -1.13 -8.85
CA ARG A 378 -18.76 0.14 -8.46
C ARG A 378 -17.86 1.07 -7.64
N PHE A 379 -16.95 0.48 -6.85
CA PHE A 379 -15.99 1.28 -6.09
C PHE A 379 -14.86 1.78 -7.00
N ALA A 380 -14.42 0.96 -7.96
CA ALA A 380 -13.46 1.39 -8.99
C ALA A 380 -13.99 2.61 -9.76
N GLU A 381 -15.25 2.59 -10.21
CA GLU A 381 -15.90 3.72 -10.90
C GLU A 381 -15.86 5.01 -10.06
N ALA A 382 -16.14 4.91 -8.77
CA ALA A 382 -16.08 6.06 -7.86
C ALA A 382 -14.63 6.57 -7.65
N VAL A 383 -13.68 5.65 -7.52
CA VAL A 383 -12.25 6.00 -7.35
C VAL A 383 -11.71 6.66 -8.61
N MET A 384 -12.08 6.18 -9.83
CA MET A 384 -11.65 6.82 -11.08
C MET A 384 -12.08 8.27 -11.14
N TYR A 385 -13.32 8.60 -10.73
CA TYR A 385 -13.76 9.99 -10.62
C TYR A 385 -12.87 10.80 -9.66
N VAL A 386 -12.54 10.27 -8.49
CA VAL A 386 -11.70 10.98 -7.52
C VAL A 386 -10.28 11.21 -8.07
N LEU A 387 -9.70 10.21 -8.74
CA LEU A 387 -8.37 10.32 -9.35
C LEU A 387 -8.36 11.36 -10.49
N HIS A 388 -9.41 11.42 -11.27
CA HIS A 388 -9.56 12.41 -12.35
C HIS A 388 -9.70 13.83 -11.78
N GLU A 389 -10.67 14.03 -10.91
CA GLU A 389 -11.03 15.35 -10.39
C GLU A 389 -9.90 15.95 -9.54
N ALA A 390 -9.42 15.20 -8.55
CA ALA A 390 -8.43 15.69 -7.60
C ALA A 390 -7.00 15.64 -8.13
N LEU A 391 -6.63 14.63 -8.93
CA LEU A 391 -5.25 14.37 -9.31
C LEU A 391 -5.01 14.43 -10.84
N GLY A 392 -6.06 14.62 -11.64
CA GLY A 392 -5.95 14.80 -13.10
C GLY A 392 -5.61 13.52 -13.86
N LEU A 393 -6.06 12.34 -13.38
CA LEU A 393 -5.88 11.11 -14.13
C LEU A 393 -6.57 11.22 -15.49
N PRO A 394 -5.86 11.05 -16.61
CA PRO A 394 -6.47 11.08 -17.95
C PRO A 394 -7.43 9.90 -18.17
N GLU A 395 -8.50 10.12 -18.95
CA GLU A 395 -9.53 9.09 -19.18
C GLU A 395 -8.97 7.82 -19.83
N GLU A 396 -8.02 7.96 -20.72
CA GLU A 396 -7.36 6.85 -21.40
C GLU A 396 -6.54 5.93 -20.47
N LYS A 397 -6.23 6.43 -19.25
CA LYS A 397 -5.52 5.65 -18.22
C LYS A 397 -6.43 4.97 -17.20
N MET A 398 -7.74 5.18 -17.33
CA MET A 398 -8.70 4.65 -16.37
C MET A 398 -8.93 3.14 -16.54
N ILE A 399 -9.02 2.45 -15.42
CA ILE A 399 -9.33 1.01 -15.38
C ILE A 399 -10.83 0.71 -15.34
N ALA A 400 -11.66 1.72 -15.08
CA ALA A 400 -13.12 1.65 -15.09
C ALA A 400 -13.68 3.03 -15.52
N PRO A 401 -14.90 3.12 -16.05
CA PRO A 401 -15.55 4.40 -16.32
C PRO A 401 -15.80 5.17 -15.01
N MET A 402 -15.94 6.47 -15.09
CA MET A 402 -16.23 7.31 -13.92
C MET A 402 -17.72 7.24 -13.52
N ASP A 403 -17.98 7.14 -12.22
CA ASP A 403 -19.30 7.41 -11.62
C ASP A 403 -19.22 8.69 -10.80
N GLU A 404 -19.71 9.78 -11.37
CA GLU A 404 -19.68 11.11 -10.74
C GLU A 404 -20.40 11.14 -9.40
N LYS A 405 -21.56 10.48 -9.29
CA LYS A 405 -22.38 10.51 -8.07
C LYS A 405 -21.70 9.82 -6.90
N ARG A 406 -21.17 8.61 -7.13
CA ARG A 406 -20.42 7.86 -6.11
C ARG A 406 -19.06 8.51 -5.85
N GLY A 407 -18.42 9.05 -6.89
CA GLY A 407 -17.15 9.74 -6.80
C GLY A 407 -17.21 11.02 -5.95
N LYS A 408 -18.24 11.86 -6.15
CA LYS A 408 -18.47 13.05 -5.31
C LYS A 408 -18.69 12.68 -3.84
N LEU A 409 -19.47 11.62 -3.59
CA LEU A 409 -19.65 11.11 -2.22
C LEU A 409 -18.32 10.66 -1.61
N LEU A 410 -17.55 9.87 -2.35
CA LEU A 410 -16.25 9.36 -1.91
C LEU A 410 -15.26 10.49 -1.64
N LEU A 411 -15.17 11.46 -2.55
CA LEU A 411 -14.30 12.63 -2.40
C LEU A 411 -14.67 13.45 -1.15
N ALA A 412 -15.96 13.67 -0.92
CA ALA A 412 -16.43 14.37 0.29
C ALA A 412 -16.06 13.63 1.57
N GLU A 413 -16.16 12.31 1.61
CA GLU A 413 -15.74 11.50 2.76
C GLU A 413 -14.22 11.57 2.98
N ILE A 414 -13.40 11.53 1.92
CA ILE A 414 -11.94 11.67 1.99
C ILE A 414 -11.54 13.02 2.57
N LEU A 415 -12.12 14.10 2.06
CA LEU A 415 -11.77 15.45 2.49
C LEU A 415 -12.18 15.74 3.94
N ASN A 416 -13.34 15.24 4.36
CA ASN A 416 -13.84 15.41 5.72
C ASN A 416 -13.13 14.49 6.72
N GLY A 417 -12.82 13.25 6.34
CA GLY A 417 -12.27 12.25 7.23
C GLY A 417 -10.77 12.39 7.48
N GLY A 418 -10.04 12.90 6.50
CA GLY A 418 -8.57 12.90 6.54
C GLY A 418 -7.98 11.50 6.52
N ASN A 419 -6.68 11.38 6.80
CA ASN A 419 -5.99 10.11 6.77
C ASN A 419 -6.58 9.13 7.80
N PHE A 420 -7.04 7.96 7.35
CA PHE A 420 -7.74 6.94 8.14
C PHE A 420 -8.98 7.46 8.92
N GLY A 421 -9.69 8.44 8.37
CA GLY A 421 -10.92 8.97 8.98
C GLY A 421 -10.75 9.61 10.36
N ARG A 422 -9.52 9.92 10.78
CA ARG A 422 -9.20 10.43 12.14
C ARG A 422 -9.82 11.80 12.45
N HIS A 423 -10.24 12.53 11.42
CA HIS A 423 -10.78 13.87 11.53
C HIS A 423 -12.30 13.94 11.30
N PHE A 424 -12.99 12.78 11.22
CA PHE A 424 -14.45 12.79 11.10
C PHE A 424 -15.11 13.44 12.33
N THR A 425 -15.84 14.54 12.08
CA THR A 425 -16.69 15.19 13.09
C THR A 425 -18.16 14.78 12.94
N LYS A 426 -18.60 14.47 11.71
CA LYS A 426 -19.99 14.13 11.37
C LYS A 426 -20.54 12.91 12.14
N TYR A 427 -19.67 11.91 12.41
CA TYR A 427 -20.04 10.68 13.11
C TYR A 427 -19.49 10.63 14.54
N GLY A 428 -18.92 11.75 15.05
CA GLY A 428 -18.24 11.82 16.33
C GLY A 428 -16.81 11.26 16.30
N HIS A 429 -16.03 11.58 17.34
CA HIS A 429 -14.66 11.06 17.44
C HIS A 429 -14.70 9.59 17.86
N PHE A 430 -14.46 8.68 16.91
CA PHE A 430 -14.47 7.23 17.16
C PHE A 430 -13.46 6.78 18.23
N THR A 431 -12.39 7.54 18.45
CA THR A 431 -11.32 7.20 19.39
C THR A 431 -11.63 7.51 20.86
N GLN A 432 -12.58 8.39 21.14
CA GLN A 432 -12.88 8.87 22.49
C GLN A 432 -14.14 8.26 23.12
N GLN A 433 -14.79 7.31 22.44
CA GLN A 433 -16.10 6.79 22.87
C GLN A 433 -16.00 5.32 23.28
N GLY A 434 -16.81 4.90 24.26
CA GLY A 434 -16.90 3.51 24.68
C GLY A 434 -17.24 2.53 23.54
N MET A 435 -16.79 1.29 23.64
CA MET A 435 -16.87 0.29 22.56
C MET A 435 -18.25 0.15 21.91
N ALA A 436 -19.32 0.10 22.70
CA ALA A 436 -20.69 -0.06 22.18
C ALA A 436 -21.13 1.12 21.30
N LYS A 437 -20.85 2.36 21.73
CA LYS A 437 -21.20 3.55 20.96
C LYS A 437 -20.38 3.66 19.68
N LYS A 438 -19.08 3.34 19.72
CA LYS A 438 -18.22 3.23 18.54
C LYS A 438 -18.78 2.23 17.52
N TYR A 439 -19.26 1.08 17.99
CA TYR A 439 -19.86 0.03 17.18
C TYR A 439 -21.12 0.52 16.47
N PHE A 440 -22.04 1.11 17.22
CA PHE A 440 -23.28 1.68 16.69
C PHE A 440 -23.03 2.76 15.63
N LEU A 441 -22.10 3.67 15.90
CA LEU A 441 -21.77 4.75 14.97
C LEU A 441 -21.15 4.23 13.66
N LYS A 442 -20.32 3.18 13.73
CA LYS A 442 -19.78 2.53 12.52
C LYS A 442 -20.88 1.88 11.70
N ILE A 443 -21.78 1.13 12.31
CA ILE A 443 -22.94 0.52 11.63
C ILE A 443 -23.79 1.62 10.99
N TRP A 444 -24.13 2.65 11.75
CA TRP A 444 -24.94 3.77 11.25
C TRP A 444 -24.28 4.46 10.07
N ARG A 445 -22.98 4.73 10.13
CA ARG A 445 -22.21 5.28 9.01
C ARG A 445 -22.28 4.35 7.78
N ASN A 446 -22.05 3.06 7.96
CA ASN A 446 -22.01 2.11 6.86
C ASN A 446 -23.39 1.89 6.21
N MET A 447 -24.48 2.00 6.99
CA MET A 447 -25.84 1.95 6.45
C MET A 447 -26.12 3.11 5.47
N HIS A 448 -25.48 4.29 5.61
CA HIS A 448 -25.58 5.35 4.62
C HIS A 448 -25.01 4.95 3.26
N PHE A 449 -24.06 4.03 3.23
CA PHE A 449 -23.44 3.51 2.01
C PHE A 449 -24.16 2.30 1.44
N ALA A 450 -25.16 1.71 2.14
CA ALA A 450 -25.90 0.54 1.68
C ALA A 450 -26.61 0.75 0.33
N ARG A 451 -27.04 2.00 0.05
CA ARG A 451 -27.62 2.37 -1.25
C ARG A 451 -26.61 2.27 -2.41
N TYR A 452 -25.33 2.52 -2.14
CA TYR A 452 -24.27 2.59 -3.13
C TYR A 452 -23.49 1.27 -3.24
N TYR A 453 -23.26 0.62 -2.10
CA TYR A 453 -22.44 -0.59 -1.95
C TYR A 453 -23.18 -1.63 -1.07
N PRO A 454 -24.34 -2.14 -1.49
CA PRO A 454 -25.20 -2.96 -0.62
C PRO A 454 -24.52 -4.22 -0.13
N ALA A 455 -23.75 -4.91 -0.98
CA ALA A 455 -23.12 -6.16 -0.63
C ALA A 455 -22.16 -6.05 0.56
N GLU A 456 -21.33 -5.01 0.59
CA GLU A 456 -20.35 -4.79 1.64
C GLU A 456 -20.98 -4.15 2.89
N ALA A 457 -21.81 -3.10 2.68
CA ALA A 457 -22.43 -2.36 3.78
C ALA A 457 -23.39 -3.21 4.61
N LEU A 458 -24.14 -4.11 3.97
CA LEU A 458 -25.08 -4.99 4.67
C LEU A 458 -24.40 -6.20 5.30
N SER A 459 -23.25 -6.63 4.77
CA SER A 459 -22.47 -7.74 5.35
C SER A 459 -21.63 -7.30 6.54
N GLU A 460 -21.27 -6.02 6.64
CA GLU A 460 -20.40 -5.50 7.69
C GLU A 460 -20.96 -5.72 9.12
N PRO A 461 -22.24 -5.45 9.45
CA PRO A 461 -22.78 -5.74 10.78
C PRO A 461 -22.73 -7.22 11.16
N ILE A 462 -23.00 -8.10 10.18
CA ILE A 462 -22.98 -9.57 10.38
C ILE A 462 -21.53 -9.99 10.67
N PHE A 463 -20.60 -9.53 9.86
CA PHE A 463 -19.19 -9.81 10.04
C PHE A 463 -18.66 -9.33 11.40
N ARG A 464 -18.99 -8.08 11.82
CA ARG A 464 -18.56 -7.54 13.12
C ARG A 464 -19.09 -8.34 14.29
N THR A 465 -20.35 -8.74 14.23
CA THR A 465 -20.98 -9.55 15.29
C THR A 465 -20.27 -10.91 15.42
N TRP A 466 -20.04 -11.57 14.30
CA TRP A 466 -19.31 -12.83 14.27
C TRP A 466 -17.86 -12.66 14.79
N HIS A 467 -17.16 -11.62 14.35
CA HIS A 467 -15.80 -11.31 14.78
C HIS A 467 -15.70 -11.01 16.29
N PHE A 468 -16.71 -10.33 16.86
CA PHE A 468 -16.76 -10.11 18.30
C PHE A 468 -16.78 -11.44 19.07
N PHE A 469 -17.62 -12.40 18.68
CA PHE A 469 -17.67 -13.72 19.32
C PHE A 469 -16.40 -14.55 19.05
N TRP A 470 -15.83 -14.43 17.85
CA TRP A 470 -14.55 -15.05 17.53
C TRP A 470 -13.42 -14.56 18.46
N ARG A 471 -13.29 -13.25 18.64
CA ARG A 471 -12.31 -12.68 19.59
C ARG A 471 -12.51 -13.15 21.02
N LEU A 472 -13.73 -13.25 21.50
CA LEU A 472 -14.01 -13.77 22.83
C LEU A 472 -13.53 -15.22 23.00
N LYS A 473 -13.63 -16.04 21.94
CA LYS A 473 -13.20 -17.43 21.96
C LYS A 473 -11.68 -17.62 21.85
N HIS A 474 -10.97 -16.68 21.24
CA HIS A 474 -9.53 -16.76 20.94
C HIS A 474 -8.69 -15.77 21.76
N ARG A 475 -9.28 -15.11 22.75
CA ARG A 475 -8.57 -14.44 23.84
C ARG A 475 -8.29 -15.50 24.90
N GLY A 476 -7.13 -16.10 24.81
CA GLY A 476 -6.58 -16.98 25.81
C GLY A 476 -5.15 -16.61 26.08
#